data_50a852a6a8aec1369a1167c8e16fe420
#
_entry.id   50a852a6a8aec1369a1167c8e16fe420
#
_cell.length_a   1.000
_cell.length_b   1.000
_cell.length_c   1.000
_cell.angle_alpha   90.00
_cell.angle_beta   90.00
_cell.angle_gamma   90.00
#
_symmetry.space_group_name_H-M   'P 1'
#
loop_
_entity.id
_entity.type
_entity.pdbx_description
1 polymer ?
#
loop_
_entity_poly.entity_id
_entity_poly.type
_entity_poly.pdbx_seq_one_letter_code
_entity_poly.pdbx_strand_id
1 'polypeptide(L)'
;MSAKLSDATARRPECIFETIYRDLYATYKHLLSSDSRKRQTPKWLEKLQVLDSTTVSLFSNLIFKGVGRHPKTGKKKGGIKVHTNIHANEGVPSDIKFTSAATNDSFMLKPSNYDSGTILAIDRAYIDYGKFEELTQRGVIYVTKMKKTGRKWLPKCRNRLLNLRFLTSGGLT
;
A
#
# COMPACT_ATOMS: atom_id res chain seq x y z
N MET A 1 -14.14 29.57 16.24
CA MET A 1 -14.90 28.49 15.56
C MET A 1 -14.16 27.14 15.44
N SER A 2 -12.81 27.09 15.42
CA SER A 2 -12.03 25.86 15.28
C SER A 2 -12.18 24.85 16.43
N ALA A 3 -12.28 25.33 17.68
CA ALA A 3 -12.39 24.46 18.86
C ALA A 3 -13.63 23.55 18.83
N LYS A 4 -14.79 24.06 18.40
CA LYS A 4 -16.03 23.27 18.33
C LYS A 4 -15.97 22.11 17.32
N LEU A 5 -15.27 22.29 16.19
CA LEU A 5 -15.12 21.23 15.21
C LEU A 5 -14.15 20.14 15.71
N SER A 6 -13.06 20.53 16.34
CA SER A 6 -12.09 19.61 16.95
C SER A 6 -12.75 18.76 18.03
N ASP A 7 -13.52 19.36 18.93
CA ASP A 7 -14.24 18.64 19.99
C ASP A 7 -15.30 17.70 19.43
N ALA A 8 -16.04 18.14 18.41
CA ALA A 8 -17.04 17.30 17.76
C ALA A 8 -16.39 16.08 17.06
N THR A 9 -15.23 16.28 16.42
CA THR A 9 -14.49 15.20 15.77
C THR A 9 -13.92 14.21 16.78
N ALA A 10 -13.39 14.71 17.92
CA ALA A 10 -12.84 13.85 18.96
C ALA A 10 -13.88 12.95 19.65
N ARG A 11 -15.15 13.36 19.67
CA ARG A 11 -16.26 12.59 20.27
C ARG A 11 -16.92 11.60 19.33
N ARG A 12 -16.67 11.69 18.02
CA ARG A 12 -17.30 10.80 17.03
C ARG A 12 -16.47 9.54 16.86
N PRO A 13 -17.12 8.36 16.79
CA PRO A 13 -16.43 7.12 16.45
C PRO A 13 -15.76 7.24 15.08
N GLU A 14 -14.54 6.73 14.97
CA GLU A 14 -13.75 6.72 13.73
C GLU A 14 -14.47 6.01 12.57
N CYS A 15 -15.25 4.98 12.89
CA CYS A 15 -16.00 4.20 11.89
C CYS A 15 -16.99 5.04 11.07
N ILE A 16 -17.47 6.18 11.59
CA ILE A 16 -18.35 7.07 10.82
C ILE A 16 -17.64 7.60 9.59
N PHE A 17 -16.40 8.04 9.73
CA PHE A 17 -15.62 8.58 8.62
C PHE A 17 -15.27 7.49 7.61
N GLU A 18 -14.95 6.30 8.09
CA GLU A 18 -14.71 5.14 7.23
C GLU A 18 -15.96 4.78 6.42
N THR A 19 -17.12 4.70 7.06
CA THR A 19 -18.39 4.39 6.39
C THR A 19 -18.70 5.43 5.31
N ILE A 20 -18.64 6.72 5.66
CA ILE A 20 -18.87 7.81 4.70
C ILE A 20 -17.92 7.70 3.51
N TYR A 21 -16.63 7.45 3.75
CA TYR A 21 -15.65 7.30 2.69
C TYR A 21 -15.97 6.11 1.77
N ARG A 22 -16.29 4.96 2.35
CA ARG A 22 -16.63 3.74 1.58
C ARG A 22 -17.89 3.92 0.75
N ASP A 23 -18.93 4.58 1.30
CA ASP A 23 -20.17 4.86 0.59
C ASP A 23 -19.96 5.83 -0.58
N LEU A 24 -19.19 6.91 -0.34
CA LEU A 24 -18.82 7.85 -1.39
C LEU A 24 -17.98 7.17 -2.48
N TYR A 25 -16.98 6.37 -2.08
CA TYR A 25 -16.17 5.64 -3.05
C TYR A 25 -17.00 4.66 -3.86
N ALA A 26 -17.85 3.86 -3.22
CA ALA A 26 -18.72 2.90 -3.92
C ALA A 26 -19.66 3.60 -4.92
N THR A 27 -20.20 4.76 -4.54
CA THR A 27 -21.14 5.53 -5.36
C THR A 27 -20.44 6.20 -6.55
N TYR A 28 -19.26 6.79 -6.34
CA TYR A 28 -18.64 7.67 -7.32
C TYR A 28 -17.39 7.10 -8.03
N LYS A 29 -16.93 5.88 -7.67
CA LYS A 29 -15.74 5.28 -8.28
C LYS A 29 -15.77 5.22 -9.80
N HIS A 30 -16.95 5.07 -10.39
CA HIS A 30 -17.14 5.00 -11.85
C HIS A 30 -16.91 6.35 -12.55
N LEU A 31 -16.94 7.47 -11.79
CA LEU A 31 -16.63 8.81 -12.28
C LEU A 31 -15.15 9.17 -12.11
N LEU A 32 -14.41 8.35 -11.33
CA LEU A 32 -13.00 8.56 -11.07
C LEU A 32 -12.19 8.04 -12.27
N SER A 33 -11.85 8.91 -13.17
CA SER A 33 -10.86 8.64 -14.21
C SER A 33 -9.66 9.55 -14.00
N SER A 34 -8.46 9.00 -14.15
CA SER A 34 -7.21 9.72 -13.86
C SER A 34 -6.95 10.91 -14.78
N ASP A 35 -7.75 11.12 -15.81
CA ASP A 35 -7.59 12.27 -16.71
C ASP A 35 -8.93 12.72 -17.27
N SER A 36 -9.34 13.94 -16.94
CA SER A 36 -10.47 14.64 -17.55
C SER A 36 -10.24 14.96 -19.05
N ARG A 37 -9.01 14.78 -19.52
CA ARG A 37 -8.68 14.86 -20.94
C ARG A 37 -8.88 13.47 -21.54
N LYS A 38 -9.72 13.35 -22.54
CA LYS A 38 -10.06 12.15 -23.34
C LYS A 38 -8.84 11.39 -23.93
N ARG A 39 -7.80 11.16 -23.16
CA ARG A 39 -6.69 10.30 -23.52
C ARG A 39 -7.11 8.86 -23.25
N GLN A 40 -7.04 8.03 -24.25
CA GLN A 40 -7.24 6.59 -24.09
C GLN A 40 -6.23 6.09 -23.06
N THR A 41 -6.74 5.82 -21.85
CA THR A 41 -5.92 5.24 -20.80
C THR A 41 -5.49 3.84 -21.25
N PRO A 42 -4.20 3.52 -21.14
CA PRO A 42 -3.74 2.17 -21.50
C PRO A 42 -4.47 1.13 -20.63
N LYS A 43 -4.94 0.04 -21.22
CA LYS A 43 -5.66 -1.04 -20.52
C LYS A 43 -4.92 -1.61 -19.30
N TRP A 44 -3.58 -1.57 -19.31
CA TRP A 44 -2.80 -2.01 -18.15
C TRP A 44 -2.94 -1.08 -16.94
N LEU A 45 -3.23 0.21 -17.14
CA LEU A 45 -3.40 1.18 -16.06
C LEU A 45 -4.66 0.89 -15.23
N GLU A 46 -5.71 0.38 -15.86
CA GLU A 46 -6.94 -0.05 -15.18
C GLU A 46 -6.70 -1.22 -14.23
N LYS A 47 -5.68 -2.04 -14.52
CA LYS A 47 -5.28 -3.20 -13.73
C LYS A 47 -4.21 -2.89 -12.70
N LEU A 48 -3.64 -1.67 -12.74
CA LEU A 48 -2.53 -1.29 -11.86
C LEU A 48 -3.06 -0.85 -10.50
N GLN A 49 -2.58 -1.52 -9.47
CA GLN A 49 -2.79 -1.14 -8.08
C GLN A 49 -1.44 -0.86 -7.42
N VAL A 50 -1.43 0.13 -6.55
CA VAL A 50 -0.24 0.53 -5.78
C VAL A 50 -0.53 0.34 -4.31
N LEU A 51 0.27 -0.48 -3.64
CA LEU A 51 0.21 -0.65 -2.19
C LEU A 51 1.44 0.00 -1.56
N ASP A 52 1.22 1.00 -0.75
CA ASP A 52 2.28 1.72 -0.04
C ASP A 52 1.91 1.99 1.42
N SER A 53 2.89 2.37 2.22
CA SER A 53 2.70 2.74 3.62
C SER A 53 3.39 4.03 3.97
N THR A 54 2.68 4.87 4.71
CA THR A 54 3.20 6.12 5.27
C THR A 54 3.16 6.05 6.78
N THR A 55 4.26 6.42 7.45
CA THR A 55 4.30 6.47 8.91
C THR A 55 4.04 7.89 9.39
N VAL A 56 2.97 8.05 10.14
CA VAL A 56 2.62 9.28 10.84
C VAL A 56 3.20 9.21 12.25
N SER A 57 4.15 10.09 12.56
CA SER A 57 4.74 10.20 13.90
C SER A 57 3.78 10.94 14.83
N LEU A 58 3.48 10.36 15.97
CA LEU A 58 2.68 11.00 17.02
C LEU A 58 3.58 11.82 17.93
N PHE A 59 3.01 12.86 18.52
CA PHE A 59 3.71 13.64 19.56
C PHE A 59 4.02 12.77 20.77
N SER A 60 5.12 13.08 21.47
CA SER A 60 5.64 12.29 22.61
C SER A 60 4.63 12.09 23.74
N ASN A 61 3.64 12.98 23.85
CA ASN A 61 2.61 12.94 24.88
C ASN A 61 1.44 12.00 24.55
N LEU A 62 1.36 11.52 23.31
CA LEU A 62 0.31 10.60 22.86
C LEU A 62 0.89 9.19 22.78
N ILE A 63 0.89 8.49 23.91
CA ILE A 63 1.30 7.09 23.99
C ILE A 63 0.06 6.23 23.80
N PHE A 64 -0.17 5.77 22.57
CA PHE A 64 -1.21 4.76 22.29
C PHE A 64 -0.64 3.35 22.37
N LYS A 65 -1.49 2.36 22.63
CA LYS A 65 -1.16 0.94 22.46
C LYS A 65 -0.63 0.71 21.03
N GLY A 66 0.58 0.19 20.90
CA GLY A 66 1.17 -0.08 19.59
C GLY A 66 2.33 0.84 19.19
N VAL A 67 2.83 1.61 20.13
CA VAL A 67 4.02 2.46 19.94
C VAL A 67 5.24 1.61 19.60
N GLY A 68 5.77 1.77 18.40
CA GLY A 68 7.04 1.16 17.98
C GLY A 68 8.25 1.91 18.54
N ARG A 69 9.37 1.20 18.70
CA ARG A 69 10.67 1.85 18.99
C ARG A 69 11.22 2.46 17.71
N HIS A 70 11.79 3.66 17.83
CA HIS A 70 12.52 4.25 16.70
C HIS A 70 13.76 3.39 16.40
N PRO A 71 13.94 2.90 15.15
CA PRO A 71 14.97 1.90 14.84
C PRO A 71 16.41 2.38 15.08
N LYS A 72 16.66 3.70 15.00
CA LYS A 72 18.02 4.28 15.18
C LYS A 72 18.32 4.80 16.58
N THR A 73 17.31 5.25 17.33
CA THR A 73 17.55 5.94 18.61
C THR A 73 17.07 5.13 19.81
N GLY A 74 16.37 4.00 19.60
CA GLY A 74 15.84 3.18 20.69
C GLY A 74 14.73 3.86 21.52
N LYS A 75 14.51 5.18 21.33
CA LYS A 75 13.48 5.94 22.04
C LYS A 75 12.08 5.48 21.62
N LYS A 76 11.20 5.31 22.60
CA LYS A 76 9.78 5.05 22.34
C LYS A 76 9.20 6.28 21.65
N LYS A 77 8.87 6.16 20.38
CA LYS A 77 8.18 7.20 19.62
C LYS A 77 6.88 6.62 19.12
N GLY A 78 5.77 7.23 19.50
CA GLY A 78 4.46 6.84 19.01
C GLY A 78 4.37 7.06 17.50
N GLY A 79 3.80 6.10 16.80
CA GLY A 79 3.55 6.25 15.37
C GLY A 79 2.43 5.31 14.92
N ILE A 80 1.67 5.81 13.97
CA ILE A 80 0.66 5.05 13.24
C ILE A 80 1.18 4.87 11.82
N LYS A 81 1.13 3.66 11.32
CA LYS A 81 1.40 3.37 9.91
C LYS A 81 0.07 3.27 9.18
N VAL A 82 -0.03 4.03 8.10
CA VAL A 82 -1.20 4.05 7.20
C VAL A 82 -0.82 3.28 5.95
N HIS A 83 -1.45 2.15 5.72
CA HIS A 83 -1.30 1.36 4.50
C HIS A 83 -2.42 1.74 3.54
N THR A 84 -2.05 2.11 2.34
CA THR A 84 -2.98 2.63 1.34
C THR A 84 -2.88 1.79 0.08
N ASN A 85 -4.02 1.28 -0.38
CA ASN A 85 -4.13 0.65 -1.70
C ASN A 85 -4.84 1.62 -2.65
N ILE A 86 -4.24 1.90 -3.80
CA ILE A 86 -4.73 2.87 -4.78
C ILE A 86 -4.84 2.18 -6.14
N HIS A 87 -6.00 2.27 -6.77
CA HIS A 87 -6.12 1.98 -8.20
C HIS A 87 -5.52 3.15 -8.99
N ALA A 88 -4.49 2.88 -9.79
CA ALA A 88 -3.75 3.93 -10.48
C ALA A 88 -4.62 4.73 -11.47
N ASN A 89 -5.66 4.10 -12.02
CA ASN A 89 -6.61 4.77 -12.90
C ASN A 89 -7.54 5.74 -12.17
N GLU A 90 -7.85 5.45 -10.91
CA GLU A 90 -8.79 6.25 -10.10
C GLU A 90 -8.08 7.39 -9.35
N GLY A 91 -6.82 7.19 -8.98
CA GLY A 91 -6.00 8.16 -8.27
C GLY A 91 -6.41 8.42 -6.82
N VAL A 92 -7.35 7.63 -6.29
CA VAL A 92 -7.83 7.71 -4.91
C VAL A 92 -7.63 6.39 -4.18
N PRO A 93 -7.49 6.39 -2.84
CA PRO A 93 -7.40 5.16 -2.08
C PRO A 93 -8.65 4.28 -2.21
N SER A 94 -8.47 3.04 -2.59
CA SER A 94 -9.55 2.03 -2.58
C SER A 94 -9.68 1.33 -1.23
N ASP A 95 -8.57 1.20 -0.51
CA ASP A 95 -8.53 0.63 0.84
C ASP A 95 -7.46 1.32 1.68
N ILE A 96 -7.79 1.61 2.94
CA ILE A 96 -6.88 2.23 3.91
C ILE A 96 -6.90 1.40 5.18
N LYS A 97 -5.72 1.06 5.70
CA LYS A 97 -5.57 0.32 6.96
C LYS A 97 -4.55 0.97 7.86
N PHE A 98 -4.88 1.02 9.12
CA PHE A 98 -4.02 1.58 10.17
C PHE A 98 -3.38 0.45 10.97
N THR A 99 -2.08 0.57 11.19
CA THR A 99 -1.32 -0.34 12.07
C THR A 99 -0.35 0.45 12.95
N SER A 100 0.18 -0.22 13.95
CA SER A 100 1.31 0.33 14.70
C SER A 100 2.52 0.55 13.77
N ALA A 101 3.27 1.62 14.00
CA ALA A 101 4.52 1.89 13.27
C ALA A 101 5.56 0.75 13.40
N ALA A 102 5.42 -0.11 14.41
CA ALA A 102 6.27 -1.29 14.60
C ALA A 102 5.84 -2.48 13.73
N THR A 103 4.65 -2.47 13.15
CA THR A 103 4.13 -3.57 12.34
C THR A 103 4.93 -3.69 11.04
N ASN A 104 5.31 -4.91 10.69
CA ASN A 104 5.97 -5.17 9.42
C ASN A 104 4.97 -5.02 8.26
N ASP A 105 5.35 -4.30 7.23
CA ASP A 105 4.51 -4.02 6.07
C ASP A 105 4.05 -5.30 5.35
N SER A 106 4.89 -6.34 5.36
CA SER A 106 4.55 -7.62 4.72
C SER A 106 3.27 -8.26 5.25
N PHE A 107 2.86 -7.99 6.51
CA PHE A 107 1.59 -8.51 7.05
C PHE A 107 0.37 -7.92 6.34
N MET A 108 0.50 -6.73 5.77
CA MET A 108 -0.62 -6.06 5.10
C MET A 108 -0.80 -6.52 3.66
N LEU A 109 0.21 -7.15 3.06
CA LEU A 109 0.08 -7.79 1.76
C LEU A 109 -0.74 -9.08 1.93
N LYS A 110 -1.99 -9.04 1.46
CA LYS A 110 -2.91 -10.19 1.44
C LYS A 110 -3.19 -10.59 -0.01
N PRO A 111 -2.62 -11.68 -0.49
CA PRO A 111 -2.81 -12.13 -1.88
C PRO A 111 -4.28 -12.33 -2.27
N SER A 112 -5.14 -12.72 -1.31
CA SER A 112 -6.57 -12.90 -1.53
C SER A 112 -7.33 -11.63 -1.95
N ASN A 113 -6.75 -10.45 -1.71
CA ASN A 113 -7.39 -9.16 -2.06
C ASN A 113 -7.20 -8.78 -3.53
N TYR A 114 -6.44 -9.57 -4.29
CA TYR A 114 -6.08 -9.23 -5.68
C TYR A 114 -6.60 -10.30 -6.64
N ASP A 115 -7.27 -9.86 -7.68
CA ASP A 115 -7.82 -10.72 -8.72
C ASP A 115 -6.76 -11.08 -9.78
N SER A 116 -7.00 -12.16 -10.49
CA SER A 116 -6.14 -12.58 -11.61
C SER A 116 -6.01 -11.47 -12.66
N GLY A 117 -4.79 -11.24 -13.12
CA GLY A 117 -4.47 -10.19 -14.09
C GLY A 117 -4.25 -8.81 -13.47
N THR A 118 -4.42 -8.64 -12.16
CA THR A 118 -4.00 -7.41 -11.46
C THR A 118 -2.49 -7.21 -11.59
N ILE A 119 -2.07 -5.97 -11.79
CA ILE A 119 -0.66 -5.54 -11.73
C ILE A 119 -0.48 -4.80 -10.41
N LEU A 120 0.30 -5.37 -9.51
CA LEU A 120 0.50 -4.83 -8.16
C LEU A 120 1.89 -4.22 -8.04
N ALA A 121 1.97 -2.90 -7.86
CA ALA A 121 3.21 -2.20 -7.54
C ALA A 121 3.35 -2.05 -6.01
N ILE A 122 4.45 -2.55 -5.46
CA ILE A 122 4.71 -2.56 -4.01
C ILE A 122 6.14 -2.18 -3.68
N ASP A 123 6.34 -1.51 -2.54
CA ASP A 123 7.69 -1.26 -2.05
C ASP A 123 8.35 -2.54 -1.51
N ARG A 124 9.68 -2.53 -1.48
CA ARG A 124 10.50 -3.63 -0.97
C ARG A 124 10.23 -4.00 0.51
N ALA A 125 9.58 -3.14 1.27
CA ALA A 125 9.19 -3.43 2.64
C ALA A 125 8.12 -4.55 2.73
N TYR A 126 7.36 -4.74 1.65
CA TYR A 126 6.33 -5.77 1.54
C TYR A 126 6.87 -7.13 1.08
N ILE A 127 8.16 -7.27 0.76
CA ILE A 127 8.72 -8.51 0.23
C ILE A 127 8.54 -9.67 1.23
N ASP A 128 7.74 -10.63 0.80
CA ASP A 128 7.50 -11.92 1.42
C ASP A 128 7.39 -12.96 0.31
N TYR A 129 8.35 -13.87 0.25
CA TYR A 129 8.45 -14.82 -0.88
C TYR A 129 7.29 -15.82 -0.91
N GLY A 130 6.76 -16.22 0.26
CA GLY A 130 5.59 -17.10 0.33
C GLY A 130 4.35 -16.44 -0.26
N LYS A 131 4.12 -15.17 0.09
CA LYS A 131 3.00 -14.39 -0.48
C LYS A 131 3.19 -14.10 -1.97
N PHE A 132 4.43 -13.94 -2.43
CA PHE A 132 4.72 -13.76 -3.84
C PHE A 132 4.44 -15.02 -4.66
N GLU A 133 4.70 -16.19 -4.09
CA GLU A 133 4.32 -17.46 -4.70
C GLU A 133 2.79 -17.58 -4.82
N GLU A 134 2.06 -17.24 -3.75
CA GLU A 134 0.60 -17.22 -3.76
C GLU A 134 0.04 -16.23 -4.79
N LEU A 135 0.59 -14.99 -4.88
CA LEU A 135 0.23 -14.03 -5.92
C LEU A 135 0.45 -14.59 -7.33
N THR A 136 1.57 -15.28 -7.54
CA THR A 136 1.88 -15.92 -8.82
C THR A 136 0.87 -17.02 -9.16
N GLN A 137 0.52 -17.87 -8.21
CA GLN A 137 -0.49 -18.92 -8.39
C GLN A 137 -1.87 -18.34 -8.72
N ARG A 138 -2.19 -17.17 -8.18
CA ARG A 138 -3.44 -16.45 -8.46
C ARG A 138 -3.42 -15.69 -9.79
N GLY A 139 -2.30 -15.67 -10.51
CA GLY A 139 -2.15 -14.93 -11.77
C GLY A 139 -2.02 -13.41 -11.58
N VAL A 140 -1.58 -12.96 -10.42
CA VAL A 140 -1.28 -11.55 -10.13
C VAL A 140 0.16 -11.25 -10.57
N ILE A 141 0.34 -10.15 -11.30
CA ILE A 141 1.66 -9.65 -11.71
C ILE A 141 2.10 -8.64 -10.66
N TYR A 142 3.25 -8.85 -10.03
CA TYR A 142 3.76 -7.89 -9.06
C TYR A 142 5.08 -7.27 -9.50
N VAL A 143 5.25 -5.98 -9.17
CA VAL A 143 6.43 -5.18 -9.48
C VAL A 143 6.97 -4.61 -8.17
N THR A 144 8.23 -4.91 -7.86
CA THR A 144 8.90 -4.41 -6.66
C THR A 144 10.39 -4.24 -6.87
N LYS A 145 11.02 -3.37 -6.08
CA LYS A 145 12.47 -3.23 -6.06
C LYS A 145 13.11 -4.33 -5.21
N MET A 146 14.01 -5.11 -5.77
CA MET A 146 14.69 -6.17 -5.03
C MET A 146 15.59 -5.64 -3.90
N LYS A 147 15.63 -6.37 -2.79
CA LYS A 147 16.65 -6.18 -1.76
C LYS A 147 18.00 -6.69 -2.28
N LYS A 148 19.10 -6.00 -1.93
CA LYS A 148 20.46 -6.41 -2.33
C LYS A 148 20.79 -7.86 -1.90
N THR A 149 20.26 -8.29 -0.77
CA THR A 149 20.41 -9.66 -0.24
C THR A 149 19.60 -10.70 -1.00
N GLY A 150 18.59 -10.30 -1.76
CA GLY A 150 17.69 -11.18 -2.51
C GLY A 150 18.30 -11.77 -3.78
N ARG A 151 19.47 -11.28 -4.22
CA ARG A 151 20.14 -11.78 -5.44
C ARG A 151 20.50 -13.27 -5.38
N LYS A 152 20.69 -13.82 -4.18
CA LYS A 152 20.98 -15.26 -3.98
C LYS A 152 19.78 -16.18 -4.26
N TRP A 153 18.55 -15.64 -4.33
CA TRP A 153 17.32 -16.39 -4.60
C TRP A 153 16.94 -16.45 -6.09
N LEU A 154 17.51 -15.59 -6.92
CA LEU A 154 17.25 -15.52 -8.36
C LEU A 154 17.42 -16.84 -9.12
N PRO A 155 18.45 -17.68 -8.84
CA PRO A 155 18.64 -18.92 -9.58
C PRO A 155 17.52 -19.94 -9.37
N LYS A 156 16.91 -19.97 -8.17
CA LYS A 156 15.83 -20.93 -7.84
C LYS A 156 14.47 -20.53 -8.43
N CYS A 157 14.25 -19.24 -8.64
CA CYS A 157 13.01 -18.71 -9.20
C CYS A 157 13.03 -18.56 -10.74
N ARG A 158 14.20 -18.71 -11.38
CA ARG A 158 14.42 -18.40 -12.79
C ARG A 158 13.49 -19.15 -13.75
N ASN A 159 13.04 -20.35 -13.40
CA ASN A 159 12.15 -21.14 -14.26
C ASN A 159 10.64 -20.81 -14.08
N ARG A 160 10.26 -20.00 -13.08
CA ARG A 160 8.86 -19.60 -12.82
C ARG A 160 8.60 -18.09 -12.97
N LEU A 161 9.68 -17.29 -13.07
CA LEU A 161 9.60 -15.82 -13.05
C LEU A 161 9.70 -15.19 -14.45
N LEU A 162 9.16 -15.81 -15.48
CA LEU A 162 9.10 -15.24 -16.82
C LEU A 162 8.31 -13.92 -16.93
N ASN A 163 7.68 -13.47 -15.84
CA ASN A 163 6.88 -12.23 -15.81
C ASN A 163 7.47 -11.10 -14.97
N LEU A 164 8.67 -11.27 -14.40
CA LEU A 164 9.33 -10.20 -13.65
C LEU A 164 10.20 -9.35 -14.58
N ARG A 165 9.69 -8.22 -15.03
CA ARG A 165 10.53 -7.15 -15.60
C ARG A 165 11.19 -6.41 -14.46
N PHE A 166 12.48 -6.69 -14.22
CA PHE A 166 13.29 -5.96 -13.26
C PHE A 166 13.65 -4.59 -13.85
N LEU A 167 13.14 -3.54 -13.22
CA LEU A 167 13.70 -2.21 -13.42
C LEU A 167 14.97 -2.10 -12.57
N THR A 168 16.11 -2.46 -13.14
CA THR A 168 17.40 -2.09 -12.57
C THR A 168 17.62 -0.61 -12.86
N SER A 169 17.83 0.19 -11.81
CA SER A 169 18.37 1.54 -11.94
C SER A 169 19.85 1.44 -12.33
N GLY A 170 20.11 1.23 -13.62
CA GLY A 170 21.42 1.23 -14.24
C GLY A 170 21.28 1.99 -15.53
N GLY A 171 22.01 3.12 -15.65
CA GLY A 171 21.89 4.09 -16.71
C GLY A 171 21.97 3.52 -18.12
N LEU A 172 21.28 4.22 -19.00
CA LEU A 172 21.51 4.23 -20.42
C LEU A 172 22.95 4.71 -20.70
N THR A 173 23.77 3.83 -21.21
CA THR A 173 24.90 4.14 -22.09
C THR A 173 24.68 3.38 -23.37
#